data_86f4785e8a22b8cad8f4050fee998a4a
#
_entry.id   86f4785e8a22b8cad8f4050fee998a4a
#
_cell.length_a   1.000
_cell.length_b   1.000
_cell.length_c   1.000
_cell.angle_alpha   90.00
_cell.angle_beta   90.00
_cell.angle_gamma   90.00
#
_symmetry.space_group_name_H-M   'P 1'
#
loop_
_entity.id
_entity.type
_entity.pdbx_description
1 polymer ?
#
loop_
_entity_poly.entity_id
_entity_poly.type
_entity_poly.pdbx_seq_one_letter_code
_entity_poly.pdbx_strand_id
1 'polypeptide(L)'
;LVAYGAQDIYLTGNPQITFFKVVYRRHTNFSMEAIEQTFNGSVAASSRVSATISRNGDLVHRMYLECNTGTINKANYGHSMIDNIVLEIGGQQIDKHYGHWMETWAELTEPNPSGVVATSLANMVTTGADDGTYATKFQRMAAAGGVSAVSVDLGMIFVPLQFWFCRNPGLALPL
;
A
#
# COMPACT_ATOMS: atom_id res chain seq x y z
N LEU A 1 -41.59 21.25 -11.20
CA LEU A 1 -41.23 22.56 -10.63
C LEU A 1 -40.00 22.38 -9.75
N VAL A 2 -38.89 22.97 -10.15
CA VAL A 2 -37.65 22.95 -9.38
C VAL A 2 -37.31 24.38 -8.99
N ALA A 3 -37.18 24.65 -7.69
CA ALA A 3 -36.70 25.91 -7.17
C ALA A 3 -35.20 25.74 -6.85
N TYR A 4 -34.41 26.73 -7.24
CA TYR A 4 -33.00 26.80 -6.93
C TYR A 4 -32.71 27.87 -5.93
N GLY A 5 -32.12 27.50 -4.79
CA GLY A 5 -31.49 28.44 -3.87
C GLY A 5 -29.97 28.48 -4.08
N ALA A 6 -29.32 29.53 -3.58
CA ALA A 6 -27.85 29.64 -3.70
C ALA A 6 -27.09 28.49 -3.04
N GLN A 7 -27.69 27.82 -2.03
CA GLN A 7 -27.13 26.69 -1.31
C GLN A 7 -27.31 25.36 -2.04
N ASP A 8 -28.27 25.25 -2.96
CA ASP A 8 -28.58 24.00 -3.65
C ASP A 8 -27.46 23.57 -4.60
N ILE A 9 -26.65 24.52 -5.05
CA ILE A 9 -25.50 24.24 -5.91
C ILE A 9 -24.45 23.36 -5.22
N TYR A 10 -24.35 23.41 -3.89
CA TYR A 10 -23.44 22.55 -3.13
C TYR A 10 -23.95 21.11 -3.03
N LEU A 11 -25.26 20.91 -3.10
CA LEU A 11 -25.88 19.59 -3.03
C LEU A 11 -26.11 18.96 -4.40
N THR A 12 -26.26 19.80 -5.42
CA THR A 12 -26.64 19.36 -6.78
C THR A 12 -25.63 19.78 -7.85
N GLY A 13 -24.43 20.16 -7.49
CA GLY A 13 -23.45 20.83 -8.35
C GLY A 13 -23.01 20.07 -9.61
N ASN A 14 -23.17 18.76 -9.66
CA ASN A 14 -22.90 17.97 -10.88
C ASN A 14 -23.77 16.70 -10.92
N PRO A 15 -25.09 16.86 -11.04
CA PRO A 15 -26.02 15.75 -11.00
C PRO A 15 -25.85 14.84 -12.22
N GLN A 16 -25.73 13.54 -12.00
CA GLN A 16 -25.64 12.53 -13.05
C GLN A 16 -26.96 11.80 -13.24
N ILE A 17 -27.72 11.65 -12.18
CA ILE A 17 -29.03 11.01 -12.18
C ILE A 17 -29.99 11.91 -11.40
N THR A 18 -31.07 12.31 -12.06
CA THR A 18 -32.18 13.06 -11.46
C THR A 18 -33.50 12.40 -11.86
N PHE A 19 -34.62 12.79 -11.28
CA PHE A 19 -35.95 12.32 -11.70
C PHE A 19 -36.28 12.63 -13.16
N PHE A 20 -35.64 13.65 -13.72
CA PHE A 20 -36.01 14.17 -15.05
C PHE A 20 -34.94 13.97 -16.11
N LYS A 21 -33.72 13.65 -15.68
CA LYS A 21 -32.58 13.50 -16.59
C LYS A 21 -31.58 12.50 -16.03
N VAL A 22 -31.14 11.61 -16.88
CA VAL A 22 -30.03 10.71 -16.64
C VAL A 22 -28.90 11.07 -17.59
N VAL A 23 -27.71 11.32 -17.03
CA VAL A 23 -26.50 11.55 -17.81
C VAL A 23 -25.60 10.32 -17.65
N TYR A 24 -25.37 9.64 -18.75
CA TYR A 24 -24.45 8.49 -18.75
C TYR A 24 -23.01 8.97 -18.79
N ARG A 25 -22.20 8.44 -17.88
CA ARG A 25 -20.74 8.57 -17.97
C ARG A 25 -20.19 7.41 -18.79
N ARG A 26 -19.36 7.74 -19.75
CA ARG A 26 -18.58 6.75 -20.48
C ARG A 26 -17.30 6.48 -19.71
N HIS A 27 -17.10 5.22 -19.30
CA HIS A 27 -15.86 4.78 -18.68
C HIS A 27 -14.99 4.10 -19.73
N THR A 28 -13.70 4.43 -19.75
CA THR A 28 -12.71 3.74 -20.57
C THR A 28 -12.29 2.45 -19.85
N ASN A 29 -12.25 1.35 -20.59
CA ASN A 29 -11.69 0.11 -20.05
C ASN A 29 -10.20 0.28 -19.77
N PHE A 30 -9.73 -0.29 -18.68
CA PHE A 30 -8.33 -0.28 -18.29
C PHE A 30 -7.91 -1.66 -17.80
N SER A 31 -6.62 -1.93 -17.83
CA SER A 31 -6.01 -3.10 -17.23
C SER A 31 -4.93 -2.67 -16.25
N MET A 32 -4.62 -3.54 -15.29
CA MET A 32 -3.52 -3.33 -14.34
C MET A 32 -2.61 -4.55 -14.36
N GLU A 33 -1.32 -4.30 -14.32
CA GLU A 33 -0.31 -5.33 -14.17
C GLU A 33 0.76 -4.89 -13.18
N ALA A 34 1.44 -5.85 -12.57
CA ALA A 34 2.59 -5.61 -11.73
C ALA A 34 3.86 -5.73 -12.59
N ILE A 35 4.68 -4.67 -12.57
CA ILE A 35 5.93 -4.61 -13.32
C ILE A 35 7.07 -4.44 -12.32
N GLU A 36 7.98 -5.39 -12.32
CA GLU A 36 9.16 -5.35 -11.46
C GLU A 36 10.09 -4.21 -11.88
N GLN A 37 10.55 -3.46 -10.89
CA GLN A 37 11.59 -2.44 -11.04
C GLN A 37 12.80 -2.86 -10.21
N THR A 38 13.96 -2.86 -10.83
CA THR A 38 15.20 -3.25 -10.17
C THR A 38 15.88 -2.06 -9.48
N PHE A 39 16.54 -2.33 -8.38
CA PHE A 39 17.34 -1.34 -7.69
C PHE A 39 18.66 -1.06 -8.38
N ASN A 40 19.03 0.23 -8.42
CA ASN A 40 20.36 0.67 -8.80
C ASN A 40 21.26 0.63 -7.56
N GLY A 41 22.26 -0.22 -7.60
CA GLY A 41 23.20 -0.42 -6.50
C GLY A 41 23.06 -1.78 -5.81
N SER A 42 23.90 -2.02 -4.83
CA SER A 42 23.87 -3.25 -4.04
C SER A 42 23.00 -3.05 -2.80
N VAL A 43 22.04 -3.93 -2.63
CA VAL A 43 21.20 -3.95 -1.42
C VAL A 43 22.00 -4.62 -0.31
N ALA A 44 22.31 -3.87 0.74
CA ALA A 44 23.02 -4.33 1.92
C ALA A 44 22.48 -3.63 3.18
N ALA A 45 22.86 -4.15 4.35
CA ALA A 45 22.52 -3.49 5.59
C ALA A 45 23.07 -2.05 5.64
N SER A 46 22.22 -1.11 6.04
CA SER A 46 22.53 0.33 6.13
C SER A 46 22.90 0.97 4.78
N SER A 47 22.49 0.37 3.66
CA SER A 47 22.72 0.94 2.32
C SER A 47 21.51 1.78 1.87
N ARG A 48 21.79 2.74 0.99
CA ARG A 48 20.78 3.48 0.25
C ARG A 48 20.80 3.02 -1.20
N VAL A 49 19.66 2.61 -1.69
CA VAL A 49 19.48 2.19 -3.09
C VAL A 49 18.38 3.02 -3.73
N SER A 50 18.38 3.13 -5.02
CA SER A 50 17.33 3.81 -5.77
C SER A 50 16.76 2.90 -6.84
N ALA A 51 15.47 3.06 -7.14
CA ALA A 51 14.84 2.42 -8.29
C ALA A 51 14.23 3.51 -9.16
N THR A 52 14.43 3.42 -10.44
CA THR A 52 13.81 4.33 -11.40
C THR A 52 12.57 3.67 -11.95
N ILE A 53 11.43 4.31 -11.77
CA ILE A 53 10.16 3.81 -12.30
C ILE A 53 10.13 4.05 -13.81
N SER A 54 10.09 2.98 -14.57
CA SER A 54 10.04 3.04 -16.03
C SER A 54 8.61 3.33 -16.54
N ARG A 55 8.53 4.02 -17.67
CA ARG A 55 7.25 4.39 -18.30
C ARG A 55 6.68 3.23 -19.10
N ASN A 56 6.32 2.14 -18.42
CA ASN A 56 5.72 0.97 -19.06
C ASN A 56 4.19 1.01 -19.10
N GLY A 57 3.59 2.00 -18.47
CA GLY A 57 2.16 2.25 -18.45
C GLY A 57 1.86 3.74 -18.37
N ASP A 58 0.58 4.09 -18.36
CA ASP A 58 0.14 5.48 -18.28
C ASP A 58 0.12 6.01 -16.86
N LEU A 59 -0.21 5.14 -15.90
CA LEU A 59 -0.42 5.50 -14.49
C LEU A 59 0.26 4.51 -13.56
N VAL A 60 0.83 5.02 -12.46
CA VAL A 60 1.25 4.22 -11.30
C VAL A 60 0.21 4.36 -10.20
N HIS A 61 -0.27 3.23 -9.70
CA HIS A 61 -1.28 3.22 -8.64
C HIS A 61 -0.73 2.62 -7.34
N ARG A 62 -0.20 1.42 -7.35
CA ARG A 62 0.34 0.76 -6.15
C ARG A 62 1.79 0.38 -6.35
N MET A 63 2.53 0.44 -5.24
CA MET A 63 3.92 0.04 -5.20
C MET A 63 4.14 -0.89 -4.01
N TYR A 64 4.88 -1.95 -4.24
CA TYR A 64 5.28 -2.91 -3.22
C TYR A 64 6.79 -3.06 -3.22
N LEU A 65 7.35 -3.11 -2.03
CA LEU A 65 8.74 -3.56 -1.87
C LEU A 65 8.72 -5.08 -1.71
N GLU A 66 9.32 -5.77 -2.66
CA GLU A 66 9.49 -7.21 -2.64
C GLU A 66 10.82 -7.54 -1.96
N CYS A 67 10.80 -8.44 -1.00
CA CYS A 67 11.97 -8.83 -0.25
C CYS A 67 11.96 -10.34 0.04
N ASN A 68 13.05 -11.01 -0.33
CA ASN A 68 13.30 -12.38 0.13
C ASN A 68 14.04 -12.30 1.47
N THR A 69 13.37 -12.71 2.53
CA THR A 69 13.82 -12.41 3.88
C THR A 69 14.84 -13.40 4.43
N GLY A 70 14.81 -14.65 3.96
CA GLY A 70 15.50 -15.72 4.69
C GLY A 70 15.04 -15.79 6.16
N THR A 71 15.91 -16.20 7.05
CA THR A 71 15.61 -16.28 8.48
C THR A 71 15.66 -14.91 9.15
N ILE A 72 14.55 -14.48 9.70
CA ILE A 72 14.42 -13.20 10.43
C ILE A 72 14.02 -13.42 11.88
N ASN A 73 14.41 -12.49 12.74
CA ASN A 73 14.10 -12.51 14.17
C ASN A 73 13.72 -11.13 14.71
N LYS A 74 13.14 -10.29 13.88
CA LYS A 74 12.73 -8.92 14.22
C LYS A 74 11.21 -8.79 14.20
N ALA A 75 10.68 -8.04 15.17
CA ALA A 75 9.29 -7.63 15.17
C ALA A 75 9.02 -6.69 13.98
N ASN A 76 7.83 -6.81 13.39
CA ASN A 76 7.37 -5.97 12.29
C ASN A 76 8.43 -5.79 11.21
N TYR A 77 9.04 -6.89 10.80
CA TYR A 77 10.24 -6.89 9.95
C TYR A 77 10.06 -6.06 8.68
N GLY A 78 8.91 -6.20 8.01
CA GLY A 78 8.66 -5.49 6.77
C GLY A 78 8.78 -3.97 6.88
N HIS A 79 8.33 -3.40 7.99
CA HIS A 79 8.49 -1.96 8.24
C HIS A 79 9.80 -1.62 8.97
N SER A 80 10.26 -2.49 9.88
CA SER A 80 11.48 -2.23 10.67
C SER A 80 12.77 -2.28 9.85
N MET A 81 12.77 -2.96 8.69
CA MET A 81 13.93 -2.97 7.77
C MET A 81 14.09 -1.65 7.00
N ILE A 82 13.07 -0.81 7.00
CA ILE A 82 13.02 0.43 6.24
C ILE A 82 13.31 1.60 7.17
N ASP A 83 14.42 2.28 6.99
CA ASP A 83 14.68 3.55 7.68
C ASP A 83 13.81 4.67 7.10
N ASN A 84 13.96 4.94 5.84
CA ASN A 84 13.12 5.92 5.13
C ASN A 84 13.00 5.59 3.64
N ILE A 85 11.91 6.06 3.03
CA ILE A 85 11.66 6.00 1.60
C ILE A 85 11.41 7.41 1.10
N VAL A 86 12.11 7.77 0.04
CA VAL A 86 12.00 9.08 -0.60
C VAL A 86 11.43 8.90 -1.99
N LEU A 87 10.40 9.66 -2.31
CA LEU A 87 9.88 9.78 -3.67
C LEU A 87 10.42 11.05 -4.30
N GLU A 88 11.06 10.89 -5.46
CA GLU A 88 11.58 11.99 -6.25
C GLU A 88 10.90 12.02 -7.61
N ILE A 89 10.48 13.20 -8.05
CA ILE A 89 9.91 13.43 -9.38
C ILE A 89 10.66 14.57 -10.03
N GLY A 90 11.20 14.33 -11.22
CA GLY A 90 12.00 15.32 -11.93
C GLY A 90 13.26 15.78 -11.17
N GLY A 91 13.81 14.92 -10.32
CA GLY A 91 14.97 15.24 -9.50
C GLY A 91 14.66 16.03 -8.22
N GLN A 92 13.39 16.26 -7.93
CA GLN A 92 12.96 16.91 -6.69
C GLN A 92 12.33 15.91 -5.74
N GLN A 93 12.69 15.98 -4.47
CA GLN A 93 12.02 15.22 -3.43
C GLN A 93 10.61 15.76 -3.22
N ILE A 94 9.60 14.91 -3.45
CA ILE A 94 8.19 15.27 -3.31
C ILE A 94 7.63 14.75 -2.01
N ASP A 95 7.99 13.52 -1.63
CA ASP A 95 7.50 12.90 -0.41
C ASP A 95 8.59 12.07 0.25
N LYS A 96 8.50 11.95 1.56
CA LYS A 96 9.38 11.12 2.36
C LYS A 96 8.61 10.53 3.53
N HIS A 97 8.73 9.23 3.73
CA HIS A 97 8.20 8.60 4.92
C HIS A 97 9.15 7.52 5.47
N TYR A 98 8.84 7.06 6.66
CA TYR A 98 9.67 6.19 7.47
C TYR A 98 8.96 4.87 7.72
N GLY A 99 9.71 3.80 7.92
CA GLY A 99 9.14 2.51 8.27
C GLY A 99 8.28 2.57 9.53
N HIS A 100 8.69 3.34 10.51
CA HIS A 100 7.90 3.55 11.73
C HIS A 100 6.54 4.22 11.47
N TRP A 101 6.50 5.19 10.56
CA TRP A 101 5.22 5.79 10.14
C TRP A 101 4.33 4.77 9.40
N MET A 102 4.91 3.93 8.56
CA MET A 102 4.18 2.88 7.87
C MET A 102 3.56 1.88 8.84
N GLU A 103 4.25 1.54 9.92
CA GLU A 103 3.70 0.70 10.97
C GLU A 103 2.51 1.37 11.67
N THR A 104 2.65 2.63 12.06
CA THR A 104 1.57 3.40 12.67
C THR A 104 0.36 3.49 11.74
N TRP A 105 0.58 3.72 10.46
CA TRP A 105 -0.49 3.77 9.47
C TRP A 105 -1.19 2.42 9.30
N ALA A 106 -0.44 1.32 9.28
CA ALA A 106 -1.00 -0.02 9.21
C ALA A 106 -1.88 -0.34 10.43
N GLU A 107 -1.42 -0.01 11.64
CA GLU A 107 -2.20 -0.20 12.87
C GLU A 107 -3.53 0.58 12.87
N LEU A 108 -3.54 1.76 12.25
CA LEU A 108 -4.73 2.61 12.21
C LEU A 108 -5.71 2.24 11.09
N THR A 109 -5.24 1.68 9.99
CA THR A 109 -6.04 1.54 8.76
C THR A 109 -6.28 0.12 8.32
N GLU A 110 -5.42 -0.84 8.68
CA GLU A 110 -5.61 -2.21 8.26
C GLU A 110 -6.73 -2.88 9.05
N PRO A 111 -7.71 -3.49 8.37
CA PRO A 111 -8.79 -4.17 9.06
C PRO A 111 -8.29 -5.44 9.77
N ASN A 112 -8.64 -5.57 11.02
CA ASN A 112 -8.45 -6.80 11.78
C ASN A 112 -9.83 -7.31 12.27
N PRO A 113 -10.62 -7.95 11.41
CA PRO A 113 -12.00 -8.32 11.71
C PRO A 113 -12.13 -9.32 12.86
N SER A 114 -11.11 -10.12 13.11
CA SER A 114 -11.11 -11.07 14.23
C SER A 114 -10.61 -10.47 15.55
N GLY A 115 -10.06 -9.26 15.53
CA GLY A 115 -9.42 -8.64 16.70
C GLY A 115 -8.17 -9.38 17.18
N VAL A 116 -7.69 -10.35 16.41
CA VAL A 116 -6.51 -11.16 16.74
C VAL A 116 -5.31 -10.65 15.97
N VAL A 117 -4.22 -10.48 16.69
CA VAL A 117 -2.91 -10.08 16.15
C VAL A 117 -1.98 -11.26 16.21
N ALA A 118 -1.13 -11.43 15.21
CA ALA A 118 -0.12 -12.48 15.22
C ALA A 118 0.80 -12.32 16.44
N THR A 119 0.83 -13.32 17.29
CA THR A 119 1.69 -13.31 18.47
C THR A 119 3.15 -13.54 18.13
N SER A 120 3.41 -14.15 16.97
CA SER A 120 4.76 -14.38 16.48
C SER A 120 4.78 -14.62 14.97
N LEU A 121 5.93 -14.42 14.35
CA LEU A 121 6.16 -14.76 12.94
C LEU A 121 5.98 -16.26 12.68
N ALA A 122 6.29 -17.12 13.64
CA ALA A 122 6.11 -18.55 13.51
C ALA A 122 4.65 -18.94 13.28
N ASN A 123 3.70 -18.25 13.92
CA ASN A 123 2.29 -18.49 13.72
C ASN A 123 1.85 -18.12 12.30
N MET A 124 2.48 -17.11 11.69
CA MET A 124 2.20 -16.72 10.31
C MET A 124 2.56 -17.82 9.31
N VAL A 125 3.64 -18.55 9.59
CA VAL A 125 4.12 -19.62 8.70
C VAL A 125 3.39 -20.93 8.97
N THR A 126 3.25 -21.33 10.23
CA THR A 126 2.76 -22.67 10.60
C THR A 126 1.27 -22.85 10.39
N THR A 127 0.49 -21.80 10.55
CA THR A 127 -0.97 -21.93 10.40
C THR A 127 -1.43 -21.92 8.96
N GLY A 128 -0.68 -21.31 8.04
CA GLY A 128 -0.93 -21.35 6.59
C GLY A 128 -2.37 -21.07 6.15
N ALA A 129 -3.29 -21.17 7.09
CA ALA A 129 -4.70 -21.03 6.88
C ALA A 129 -5.13 -19.56 7.00
N ASP A 130 -6.01 -19.19 6.15
CA ASP A 130 -6.63 -17.86 6.11
C ASP A 130 -7.80 -17.79 7.11
N ASP A 131 -7.62 -18.37 8.29
CA ASP A 131 -8.66 -18.45 9.30
C ASP A 131 -8.79 -17.20 10.17
N GLY A 132 -7.86 -16.25 10.01
CA GLY A 132 -7.83 -15.00 10.78
C GLY A 132 -7.47 -15.18 12.26
N THR A 133 -7.21 -16.40 12.70
CA THR A 133 -7.00 -16.69 14.12
C THR A 133 -5.67 -16.19 14.63
N TYR A 134 -4.61 -16.27 13.81
CA TYR A 134 -3.25 -15.96 14.24
C TYR A 134 -2.59 -14.82 13.48
N ALA A 135 -3.07 -14.51 12.29
CA ALA A 135 -2.54 -13.41 11.48
C ALA A 135 -3.57 -12.90 10.49
N THR A 136 -3.55 -11.59 10.24
CA THR A 136 -4.30 -11.00 9.13
C THR A 136 -3.58 -11.26 7.80
N LYS A 137 -4.29 -11.10 6.68
CA LYS A 137 -3.69 -11.18 5.34
C LYS A 137 -2.54 -10.19 5.17
N PHE A 138 -2.72 -8.97 5.69
CA PHE A 138 -1.69 -7.94 5.67
C PHE A 138 -0.45 -8.39 6.44
N GLN A 139 -0.60 -8.87 7.66
CA GLN A 139 0.51 -9.34 8.48
C GLN A 139 1.31 -10.45 7.79
N ARG A 140 0.64 -11.41 7.16
CA ARG A 140 1.30 -12.48 6.40
C ARG A 140 2.03 -11.98 5.16
N MET A 141 1.44 -11.04 4.44
CA MET A 141 2.04 -10.47 3.23
C MET A 141 3.26 -9.61 3.55
N ALA A 142 3.17 -8.76 4.54
CA ALA A 142 4.14 -7.70 4.80
C ALA A 142 5.08 -7.97 5.99
N ALA A 143 4.84 -9.00 6.77
CA ALA A 143 5.53 -9.26 8.04
C ALA A 143 5.54 -8.02 8.97
N ALA A 144 4.44 -7.28 9.02
CA ALA A 144 4.29 -6.02 9.73
C ALA A 144 2.86 -5.86 10.23
N GLY A 145 2.56 -4.81 10.98
CA GLY A 145 1.22 -4.57 11.52
C GLY A 145 0.98 -5.29 12.84
N GLY A 146 1.89 -5.17 13.80
CA GLY A 146 1.76 -5.71 15.15
C GLY A 146 2.24 -7.16 15.29
N VAL A 147 3.25 -7.55 14.55
CA VAL A 147 3.84 -8.89 14.60
C VAL A 147 5.06 -8.93 15.52
N SER A 148 5.06 -9.84 16.50
CA SER A 148 6.19 -10.02 17.40
C SER A 148 7.35 -10.81 16.79
N ALA A 149 8.54 -10.65 17.34
CA ALA A 149 9.76 -11.29 16.83
C ALA A 149 9.81 -12.78 17.16
N VAL A 150 10.07 -13.59 16.15
CA VAL A 150 10.44 -15.02 16.26
C VAL A 150 11.38 -15.35 15.12
N SER A 151 12.38 -16.18 15.39
CA SER A 151 13.28 -16.65 14.34
C SER A 151 12.57 -17.61 13.40
N VAL A 152 12.29 -17.15 12.20
CA VAL A 152 11.57 -17.92 11.17
C VAL A 152 11.95 -17.44 9.77
N ASP A 153 11.94 -18.36 8.81
CA ASP A 153 12.04 -18.04 7.40
C ASP A 153 10.64 -17.78 6.82
N LEU A 154 10.39 -16.57 6.41
CA LEU A 154 9.12 -16.17 5.77
C LEU A 154 9.16 -16.31 4.25
N GLY A 155 10.35 -16.52 3.67
CA GLY A 155 10.51 -16.50 2.22
C GLY A 155 10.27 -15.10 1.65
N MET A 156 9.37 -15.01 0.69
CA MET A 156 9.07 -13.74 0.01
C MET A 156 8.00 -12.94 0.76
N ILE A 157 8.29 -11.69 1.05
CA ILE A 157 7.32 -10.74 1.60
C ILE A 157 7.13 -9.55 0.66
N PHE A 158 5.95 -8.93 0.73
CA PHE A 158 5.56 -7.79 -0.07
C PHE A 158 5.08 -6.68 0.85
N VAL A 159 5.85 -5.61 0.94
CA VAL A 159 5.55 -4.46 1.80
C VAL A 159 4.93 -3.35 0.97
N PRO A 160 3.64 -3.02 1.16
CA PRO A 160 3.00 -1.96 0.40
C PRO A 160 3.55 -0.60 0.82
N LEU A 161 3.91 0.23 -0.14
CA LEU A 161 4.30 1.61 0.08
C LEU A 161 3.07 2.51 0.19
N GLN A 162 3.10 3.48 1.09
CA GLN A 162 1.94 4.27 1.48
C GLN A 162 2.02 5.73 1.01
N PHE A 163 2.54 5.96 -0.18
CA PHE A 163 2.45 7.28 -0.82
C PHE A 163 0.98 7.64 -1.10
N TRP A 164 0.68 8.93 -1.25
CA TRP A 164 -0.69 9.41 -1.45
C TRP A 164 -1.40 8.75 -2.64
N PHE A 165 -0.67 8.54 -3.75
CA PHE A 165 -1.22 7.93 -4.96
C PHE A 165 -1.44 6.41 -4.84
N CYS A 166 -0.77 5.76 -3.86
CA CYS A 166 -0.94 4.33 -3.59
C CYS A 166 -2.22 4.02 -2.81
N ARG A 167 -2.77 5.01 -2.11
CA ARG A 167 -3.90 4.82 -1.19
C ARG A 167 -5.27 4.92 -1.86
N ASN A 168 -5.37 5.65 -2.97
CA ASN A 168 -6.62 5.86 -3.69
C ASN A 168 -6.39 5.75 -5.20
N PRO A 169 -7.14 4.89 -5.92
CA PRO A 169 -7.02 4.76 -7.38
C PRO A 169 -7.25 6.06 -8.15
N GLY A 170 -8.10 6.95 -7.61
CA GLY A 170 -8.36 8.26 -8.20
C GLY A 170 -7.19 9.23 -8.15
N LEU A 171 -6.15 8.89 -7.39
CA LEU A 171 -4.93 9.68 -7.23
C LEU A 171 -3.73 9.03 -7.94
N ALA A 172 -3.96 8.07 -8.84
CA ALA A 172 -2.90 7.42 -9.59
C ALA A 172 -2.01 8.45 -10.30
N LEU A 173 -0.71 8.24 -10.22
CA LEU A 173 0.29 9.19 -10.70
C LEU A 173 0.57 8.96 -12.19
N PRO A 174 0.42 9.96 -13.07
CA PRO A 174 0.81 9.84 -14.47
C PRO A 174 2.34 9.74 -14.60
N LEU A 175 2.79 8.86 -15.50
CA LEU A 175 4.21 8.62 -15.80
C LEU A 175 4.71 9.42 -16.99
#